data_08808d72be3f9a4f3a90beca35017639
#
_entry.id   08808d72be3f9a4f3a90beca35017639
#
_cell.length_a   1.000
_cell.length_b   1.000
_cell.length_c   1.000
_cell.angle_alpha   90.00
_cell.angle_beta   90.00
_cell.angle_gamma   90.00
#
_symmetry.space_group_name_H-M   'P 1'
#
loop_
_entity.id
_entity.type
_entity.pdbx_description
1 polymer ?
#
loop_
_entity_poly.entity_id
_entity_poly.type
_entity_poly.pdbx_seq_one_letter_code
_entity_poly.pdbx_strand_id
1 'polypeptide(L)'
;MNARTQYRLNAMDLETVLSLVRAGTLAGAGERLGVDPSTVFRSVQRIERGLGQRLFERSRSGYLPTEQAQVLAGHAEQMEAQLESARSAAQLRPEQVSGTVRLTTTDTILHGLIAPALKELKAAHPLLSYELHAGNELASLTRRDADIAVRATKRPPQHLVGKHIGPIRVALYAAKKGPIKRFEHVQAGKADWIAPDDALPDHPSVVWRKRHFPKALPTYRVNSILTVMELVALGLGVGLFPVFLAQGRTDLAALTPVLDECQTELWLLTHPESRHLRRVSTVFGHLSLRMALA
;
A
#
# COMPACT_ATOMS: atom_id res chain seq x y z
N MET A 1 -25.35 -44.86 17.93
CA MET A 1 -24.11 -44.02 17.86
C MET A 1 -23.85 -43.71 16.39
N ASN A 2 -24.27 -42.53 15.92
CA ASN A 2 -24.02 -42.12 14.55
C ASN A 2 -22.58 -41.63 14.45
N ALA A 3 -21.73 -42.34 13.73
CA ALA A 3 -20.43 -41.85 13.30
C ALA A 3 -20.67 -40.64 12.39
N ARG A 4 -20.54 -39.43 12.95
CA ARG A 4 -20.47 -38.21 12.15
C ARG A 4 -19.25 -38.36 11.25
N THR A 5 -19.48 -38.55 9.96
CA THR A 5 -18.41 -38.50 8.96
C THR A 5 -17.73 -37.16 9.13
N GLN A 6 -16.51 -37.16 9.66
CA GLN A 6 -15.74 -35.95 9.94
C GLN A 6 -15.48 -35.29 8.60
N TYR A 7 -15.96 -34.03 8.41
CA TYR A 7 -15.73 -33.26 7.20
C TYR A 7 -14.23 -33.13 6.95
N ARG A 8 -13.82 -33.46 5.75
CA ARG A 8 -12.40 -33.42 5.37
C ARG A 8 -12.12 -32.16 4.60
N LEU A 9 -11.55 -31.15 5.29
CA LEU A 9 -11.03 -29.93 4.65
C LEU A 9 -9.99 -30.30 3.58
N ASN A 10 -10.05 -29.63 2.44
CA ASN A 10 -9.09 -29.77 1.36
C ASN A 10 -8.51 -28.39 0.96
N ALA A 11 -7.52 -28.41 0.04
CA ALA A 11 -6.84 -27.20 -0.40
C ALA A 11 -7.80 -26.15 -1.02
N MET A 12 -8.78 -26.60 -1.82
CA MET A 12 -9.77 -25.74 -2.45
C MET A 12 -10.69 -25.07 -1.40
N ASP A 13 -11.00 -25.76 -0.32
CA ASP A 13 -11.79 -25.19 0.78
C ASP A 13 -11.02 -24.06 1.46
N LEU A 14 -9.73 -24.24 1.72
CA LEU A 14 -8.87 -23.25 2.31
C LEU A 14 -8.68 -22.04 1.38
N GLU A 15 -8.49 -22.28 0.07
CA GLU A 15 -8.44 -21.20 -0.94
C GLU A 15 -9.74 -20.38 -0.99
N THR A 16 -10.89 -21.06 -0.90
CA THR A 16 -12.21 -20.40 -0.89
C THR A 16 -12.36 -19.49 0.33
N VAL A 17 -12.00 -20.00 1.53
CA VAL A 17 -12.05 -19.23 2.78
C VAL A 17 -11.12 -18.04 2.69
N LEU A 18 -9.87 -18.23 2.29
CA LEU A 18 -8.88 -17.17 2.17
C LEU A 18 -9.33 -16.09 1.18
N SER A 19 -9.85 -16.49 0.01
CA SER A 19 -10.32 -15.54 -1.00
C SER A 19 -11.47 -14.67 -0.49
N LEU A 20 -12.41 -15.23 0.27
CA LEU A 20 -13.51 -14.47 0.86
C LEU A 20 -13.06 -13.61 2.05
N VAL A 21 -12.12 -14.07 2.87
CA VAL A 21 -11.51 -13.26 3.94
C VAL A 21 -10.83 -12.03 3.34
N ARG A 22 -10.06 -12.20 2.26
CA ARG A 22 -9.34 -11.11 1.59
C ARG A 22 -10.26 -10.15 0.85
N ALA A 23 -11.29 -10.67 0.16
CA ALA A 23 -12.16 -9.85 -0.68
C ALA A 23 -13.30 -9.17 0.11
N GLY A 24 -13.77 -9.77 1.21
CA GLY A 24 -14.91 -9.31 1.98
C GLY A 24 -16.26 -9.42 1.24
N THR A 25 -16.27 -9.79 -0.05
CA THR A 25 -17.48 -9.94 -0.88
C THR A 25 -17.40 -11.20 -1.74
N LEU A 26 -18.57 -11.78 -2.06
CA LEU A 26 -18.62 -12.95 -2.95
C LEU A 26 -18.13 -12.65 -4.36
N ALA A 27 -18.42 -11.44 -4.86
CA ALA A 27 -17.98 -11.01 -6.19
C ALA A 27 -16.45 -10.94 -6.25
N GLY A 28 -15.80 -10.23 -5.31
CA GLY A 28 -14.36 -10.13 -5.27
C GLY A 28 -13.67 -11.48 -5.00
N ALA A 29 -14.27 -12.37 -4.19
CA ALA A 29 -13.76 -13.72 -4.02
C ALA A 29 -13.88 -14.56 -5.28
N GLY A 30 -14.99 -14.40 -6.02
CA GLY A 30 -15.22 -15.04 -7.33
C GLY A 30 -14.18 -14.63 -8.37
N GLU A 31 -13.89 -13.33 -8.46
CA GLU A 31 -12.83 -12.80 -9.35
C GLU A 31 -11.46 -13.39 -9.02
N ARG A 32 -11.11 -13.49 -7.72
CA ARG A 32 -9.84 -14.08 -7.26
C ARG A 32 -9.69 -15.55 -7.60
N LEU A 33 -10.79 -16.31 -7.57
CA LEU A 33 -10.82 -17.75 -7.83
C LEU A 33 -11.11 -18.09 -9.30
N GLY A 34 -11.49 -17.11 -10.11
CA GLY A 34 -11.91 -17.33 -11.49
C GLY A 34 -13.24 -18.09 -11.61
N VAL A 35 -14.15 -17.92 -10.63
CA VAL A 35 -15.45 -18.60 -10.58
C VAL A 35 -16.60 -17.61 -10.32
N ASP A 36 -17.83 -18.06 -10.63
CA ASP A 36 -19.03 -17.28 -10.35
C ASP A 36 -19.23 -17.06 -8.84
N PRO A 37 -19.71 -15.87 -8.38
CA PRO A 37 -19.98 -15.60 -6.97
C PRO A 37 -20.92 -16.60 -6.29
N SER A 38 -21.88 -17.18 -7.03
CA SER A 38 -22.76 -18.21 -6.51
C SER A 38 -22.04 -19.51 -6.21
N THR A 39 -20.95 -19.81 -6.91
CA THR A 39 -20.08 -20.96 -6.63
C THR A 39 -19.30 -20.75 -5.34
N VAL A 40 -18.77 -19.54 -5.12
CA VAL A 40 -18.13 -19.19 -3.82
C VAL A 40 -19.12 -19.36 -2.67
N PHE A 41 -20.33 -18.82 -2.82
CA PHE A 41 -21.38 -18.93 -1.81
C PHE A 41 -21.69 -20.39 -1.45
N ARG A 42 -21.92 -21.24 -2.47
CA ARG A 42 -22.21 -22.67 -2.27
C ARG A 42 -21.05 -23.39 -1.61
N SER A 43 -19.81 -23.08 -1.97
CA SER A 43 -18.60 -23.65 -1.37
C SER A 43 -18.49 -23.27 0.11
N VAL A 44 -18.66 -22.00 0.46
CA VAL A 44 -18.66 -21.53 1.86
C VAL A 44 -19.73 -22.24 2.68
N GLN A 45 -20.97 -22.32 2.17
CA GLN A 45 -22.06 -23.04 2.86
C GLN A 45 -21.75 -24.52 3.06
N ARG A 46 -21.11 -25.18 2.09
CA ARG A 46 -20.69 -26.57 2.20
C ARG A 46 -19.64 -26.75 3.28
N ILE A 47 -18.64 -25.85 3.34
CA ILE A 47 -17.58 -25.87 4.34
C ILE A 47 -18.16 -25.63 5.74
N GLU A 48 -19.00 -24.61 5.92
CA GLU A 48 -19.65 -24.28 7.20
C GLU A 48 -20.51 -25.43 7.72
N ARG A 49 -21.33 -26.05 6.84
CA ARG A 49 -22.13 -27.25 7.19
C ARG A 49 -21.25 -28.43 7.58
N GLY A 50 -20.15 -28.63 6.85
CA GLY A 50 -19.21 -29.71 7.14
C GLY A 50 -18.49 -29.54 8.47
N LEU A 51 -18.10 -28.34 8.81
CA LEU A 51 -17.45 -27.99 10.08
C LEU A 51 -18.43 -27.82 11.24
N GLY A 52 -19.75 -27.70 10.97
CA GLY A 52 -20.77 -27.47 11.97
C GLY A 52 -20.74 -26.09 12.62
N GLN A 53 -20.09 -25.13 11.99
CA GLN A 53 -19.94 -23.75 12.51
C GLN A 53 -19.87 -22.73 11.37
N ARG A 54 -20.26 -21.49 11.66
CA ARG A 54 -20.16 -20.38 10.72
C ARG A 54 -18.72 -19.85 10.66
N LEU A 55 -18.29 -19.55 9.43
CA LEU A 55 -17.00 -18.90 9.16
C LEU A 55 -17.17 -17.42 8.84
N PHE A 56 -18.34 -17.01 8.37
CA PHE A 56 -18.60 -15.64 7.99
C PHE A 56 -19.94 -15.14 8.52
N GLU A 57 -19.96 -13.87 8.93
CA GLU A 57 -21.15 -13.12 9.27
C GLU A 57 -21.51 -12.17 8.13
N ARG A 58 -22.78 -12.07 7.80
CA ARG A 58 -23.28 -11.11 6.81
C ARG A 58 -23.38 -9.73 7.44
N SER A 59 -22.85 -8.73 6.78
CA SER A 59 -22.99 -7.33 7.13
C SER A 59 -23.52 -6.51 5.95
N ARG A 60 -23.84 -5.24 6.18
CA ARG A 60 -24.24 -4.32 5.09
C ARG A 60 -23.11 -4.10 4.08
N SER A 61 -21.86 -4.24 4.50
CA SER A 61 -20.65 -4.06 3.67
C SER A 61 -20.11 -5.37 3.07
N GLY A 62 -20.75 -6.52 3.32
CA GLY A 62 -20.29 -7.82 2.81
C GLY A 62 -20.18 -8.91 3.86
N TYR A 63 -19.13 -9.70 3.80
CA TYR A 63 -18.88 -10.84 4.67
C TYR A 63 -17.73 -10.53 5.64
N LEU A 64 -18.01 -10.61 6.94
CA LEU A 64 -17.03 -10.45 8.01
C LEU A 64 -16.55 -11.85 8.46
N PRO A 65 -15.24 -12.12 8.46
CA PRO A 65 -14.71 -13.41 8.90
C PRO A 65 -14.81 -13.54 10.42
N THR A 66 -15.21 -14.70 10.89
CA THR A 66 -15.09 -15.10 12.31
C THR A 66 -13.62 -15.39 12.65
N GLU A 67 -13.31 -15.51 13.95
CA GLU A 67 -11.98 -15.92 14.40
C GLU A 67 -11.53 -17.25 13.76
N GLN A 68 -12.45 -18.20 13.66
CA GLN A 68 -12.18 -19.48 13.01
C GLN A 68 -11.85 -19.33 11.53
N ALA A 69 -12.55 -18.45 10.81
CA ALA A 69 -12.25 -18.18 9.41
C ALA A 69 -10.86 -17.54 9.24
N GLN A 70 -10.45 -16.68 10.17
CA GLN A 70 -9.12 -16.10 10.18
C GLN A 70 -8.01 -17.14 10.41
N VAL A 71 -8.23 -18.08 11.34
CA VAL A 71 -7.30 -19.19 11.57
C VAL A 71 -7.15 -20.05 10.31
N LEU A 72 -8.27 -20.43 9.66
CA LEU A 72 -8.22 -21.21 8.41
C LEU A 72 -7.55 -20.44 7.28
N ALA A 73 -7.79 -19.14 7.18
CA ALA A 73 -7.12 -18.26 6.20
C ALA A 73 -5.60 -18.23 6.43
N GLY A 74 -5.14 -18.18 7.69
CA GLY A 74 -3.72 -18.27 8.02
C GLY A 74 -3.06 -19.58 7.53
N HIS A 75 -3.73 -20.72 7.70
CA HIS A 75 -3.26 -21.99 7.13
C HIS A 75 -3.27 -22.00 5.60
N ALA A 76 -4.28 -21.40 4.98
CA ALA A 76 -4.34 -21.27 3.52
C ALA A 76 -3.18 -20.44 2.95
N GLU A 77 -2.77 -19.39 3.64
CA GLU A 77 -1.62 -18.57 3.25
C GLU A 77 -0.29 -19.31 3.34
N GLN A 78 -0.13 -20.12 4.41
CA GLN A 78 1.05 -20.99 4.51
C GLN A 78 1.10 -22.00 3.37
N MET A 79 -0.05 -22.55 2.98
CA MET A 79 -0.16 -23.47 1.85
C MET A 79 0.19 -22.76 0.52
N GLU A 80 -0.33 -21.55 0.28
CA GLU A 80 0.06 -20.74 -0.91
C GLU A 80 1.57 -20.53 -0.97
N ALA A 81 2.20 -20.20 0.16
CA ALA A 81 3.64 -19.98 0.26
C ALA A 81 4.44 -21.25 -0.09
N GLN A 82 3.99 -22.41 0.40
CA GLN A 82 4.64 -23.69 0.11
C GLN A 82 4.47 -24.11 -1.35
N LEU A 83 3.29 -23.91 -1.94
CA LEU A 83 3.05 -24.18 -3.36
C LEU A 83 3.92 -23.30 -4.26
N GLU A 84 4.08 -22.03 -3.92
CA GLU A 84 4.96 -21.14 -4.67
C GLU A 84 6.44 -21.54 -4.54
N SER A 85 6.86 -21.93 -3.34
CA SER A 85 8.20 -22.47 -3.13
C SER A 85 8.43 -23.74 -3.97
N ALA A 86 7.46 -24.64 -4.01
CA ALA A 86 7.52 -25.86 -4.83
C ALA A 86 7.56 -25.54 -6.33
N ARG A 87 6.72 -24.59 -6.80
CA ARG A 87 6.75 -24.12 -8.20
C ARG A 87 8.11 -23.52 -8.57
N SER A 88 8.66 -22.70 -7.69
CA SER A 88 10.00 -22.12 -7.88
C SER A 88 11.10 -23.19 -7.91
N ALA A 89 10.99 -24.23 -7.11
CA ALA A 89 11.92 -25.35 -7.10
C ALA A 89 11.80 -26.26 -8.34
N ALA A 90 10.58 -26.42 -8.87
CA ALA A 90 10.32 -27.21 -10.07
C ALA A 90 10.73 -26.55 -11.38
N GLN A 91 11.01 -25.23 -11.37
CA GLN A 91 11.48 -24.52 -12.55
C GLN A 91 12.92 -24.90 -12.89
N LEU A 92 13.14 -25.44 -14.10
CA LEU A 92 14.42 -25.95 -14.58
C LEU A 92 15.56 -24.90 -14.69
N ARG A 93 15.29 -23.62 -14.43
CA ARG A 93 16.28 -22.53 -14.36
C ARG A 93 16.19 -21.83 -13.00
N PRO A 94 17.13 -22.15 -12.08
CA PRO A 94 17.14 -21.57 -10.73
C PRO A 94 17.24 -20.03 -10.70
N GLU A 95 17.64 -19.41 -11.81
CA GLU A 95 17.92 -17.97 -11.88
C GLU A 95 16.70 -17.11 -12.27
N GLN A 96 15.66 -17.72 -12.84
CA GLN A 96 14.48 -16.97 -13.28
C GLN A 96 13.48 -16.76 -12.13
N VAL A 97 13.16 -15.48 -11.89
CA VAL A 97 12.13 -15.08 -10.93
C VAL A 97 10.87 -14.75 -11.71
N SER A 98 9.76 -15.38 -11.36
CA SER A 98 8.47 -15.21 -12.05
C SER A 98 7.30 -15.08 -11.08
N GLY A 99 6.16 -14.62 -11.58
CA GLY A 99 4.91 -14.50 -10.84
C GLY A 99 4.55 -13.07 -10.48
N THR A 100 3.38 -12.90 -9.87
CA THR A 100 2.83 -11.60 -9.52
C THR A 100 3.25 -11.19 -8.11
N VAL A 101 3.71 -9.94 -7.95
CA VAL A 101 3.98 -9.32 -6.66
C VAL A 101 3.00 -8.16 -6.46
N ARG A 102 2.24 -8.22 -5.35
CA ARG A 102 1.27 -7.21 -4.96
C ARG A 102 1.92 -6.18 -4.05
N LEU A 103 1.92 -4.91 -4.48
CA LEU A 103 2.47 -3.81 -3.71
C LEU A 103 1.35 -2.85 -3.29
N THR A 104 1.38 -2.41 -2.03
CA THR A 104 0.53 -1.33 -1.55
C THR A 104 1.35 -0.16 -1.04
N THR A 105 0.94 1.06 -1.40
CA THR A 105 1.66 2.29 -1.06
C THR A 105 0.74 3.51 -1.19
N THR A 106 1.29 4.72 -1.04
CA THR A 106 0.62 5.96 -1.47
C THR A 106 1.01 6.29 -2.91
N ASP A 107 0.18 7.07 -3.60
CA ASP A 107 0.49 7.57 -4.94
C ASP A 107 1.82 8.34 -5.00
N THR A 108 2.07 9.16 -4.01
CA THR A 108 3.32 9.93 -3.82
C THR A 108 4.57 9.04 -3.85
N ILE A 109 4.55 7.97 -3.06
CA ILE A 109 5.67 7.01 -2.97
C ILE A 109 5.74 6.17 -4.23
N LEU A 110 4.59 5.78 -4.80
CA LEU A 110 4.53 5.02 -6.04
C LEU A 110 5.23 5.76 -7.16
N HIS A 111 4.83 7.00 -7.40
CA HIS A 111 5.37 7.81 -8.49
C HIS A 111 6.83 8.23 -8.27
N GLY A 112 7.16 8.67 -7.04
CA GLY A 112 8.48 9.23 -6.75
C GLY A 112 9.59 8.22 -6.55
N LEU A 113 9.26 7.02 -6.04
CA LEU A 113 10.28 6.06 -5.60
C LEU A 113 10.12 4.67 -6.21
N ILE A 114 8.90 4.10 -6.19
CA ILE A 114 8.69 2.70 -6.60
C ILE A 114 8.74 2.57 -8.12
N ALA A 115 8.03 3.40 -8.88
CA ALA A 115 7.95 3.27 -10.33
C ALA A 115 9.32 3.38 -11.03
N PRO A 116 10.21 4.30 -10.64
CA PRO A 116 11.58 4.32 -11.16
C PRO A 116 12.35 3.01 -10.88
N ALA A 117 12.24 2.47 -9.65
CA ALA A 117 12.90 1.23 -9.26
C ALA A 117 12.34 0.00 -10.00
N LEU A 118 11.01 -0.05 -10.24
CA LEU A 118 10.38 -1.14 -11.00
C LEU A 118 10.83 -1.16 -12.47
N LYS A 119 11.17 -0.02 -13.06
CA LYS A 119 11.69 0.05 -14.43
C LYS A 119 12.97 -0.79 -14.58
N GLU A 120 13.90 -0.67 -13.63
CA GLU A 120 15.13 -1.47 -13.62
C GLU A 120 14.84 -2.94 -13.35
N LEU A 121 13.97 -3.20 -12.39
CA LEU A 121 13.59 -4.56 -12.00
C LEU A 121 12.91 -5.33 -13.13
N LYS A 122 12.08 -4.66 -13.94
CA LYS A 122 11.44 -5.25 -15.12
C LYS A 122 12.46 -5.70 -16.17
N ALA A 123 13.55 -4.95 -16.35
CA ALA A 123 14.63 -5.35 -17.26
C ALA A 123 15.38 -6.58 -16.74
N ALA A 124 15.65 -6.65 -15.43
CA ALA A 124 16.37 -7.76 -14.82
C ALA A 124 15.50 -9.03 -14.68
N HIS A 125 14.20 -8.90 -14.46
CA HIS A 125 13.26 -10.00 -14.20
C HIS A 125 11.99 -9.85 -15.06
N PRO A 126 12.03 -10.13 -16.37
CA PRO A 126 10.95 -9.89 -17.31
C PRO A 126 9.68 -10.71 -17.03
N LEU A 127 9.80 -11.83 -16.29
CA LEU A 127 8.69 -12.72 -15.94
C LEU A 127 7.94 -12.29 -14.67
N LEU A 128 8.41 -11.23 -13.98
CA LEU A 128 7.65 -10.62 -12.88
C LEU A 128 6.52 -9.75 -13.41
N SER A 129 5.37 -9.88 -12.79
CA SER A 129 4.22 -8.97 -12.94
C SER A 129 3.91 -8.29 -11.60
N TYR A 130 3.24 -7.15 -11.67
CA TYR A 130 3.00 -6.31 -10.49
C TYR A 130 1.55 -5.87 -10.44
N GLU A 131 0.93 -6.03 -9.28
CA GLU A 131 -0.34 -5.40 -8.92
C GLU A 131 -0.02 -4.25 -7.95
N LEU A 132 -0.27 -3.01 -8.39
CA LEU A 132 0.10 -1.80 -7.66
C LEU A 132 -1.15 -1.12 -7.12
N HIS A 133 -1.30 -1.09 -5.80
CA HIS A 133 -2.42 -0.45 -5.13
C HIS A 133 -1.95 0.84 -4.45
N ALA A 134 -2.35 1.98 -5.01
CA ALA A 134 -2.09 3.29 -4.45
C ALA A 134 -3.28 3.78 -3.62
N GLY A 135 -3.07 4.00 -2.32
CA GLY A 135 -4.11 4.50 -1.42
C GLY A 135 -3.54 4.91 -0.06
N ASN A 136 -4.20 5.87 0.56
CA ASN A 136 -3.80 6.39 1.87
C ASN A 136 -4.34 5.55 3.05
N GLU A 137 -5.21 4.59 2.78
CA GLU A 137 -5.81 3.76 3.81
C GLU A 137 -4.82 2.70 4.33
N LEU A 138 -4.65 2.64 5.64
CA LEU A 138 -3.87 1.62 6.33
C LEU A 138 -4.51 0.22 6.27
N ALA A 139 -5.80 0.15 5.92
CA ALA A 139 -6.62 -1.05 5.99
C ALA A 139 -6.15 -2.21 5.08
N SER A 140 -5.43 -1.92 3.99
CA SER A 140 -4.97 -2.96 3.05
C SER A 140 -3.84 -3.85 3.59
N LEU A 141 -3.08 -3.40 4.60
CA LEU A 141 -2.02 -4.21 5.22
C LEU A 141 -2.56 -5.29 6.18
N THR A 142 -3.65 -4.98 6.86
CA THR A 142 -4.25 -5.89 7.85
C THR A 142 -4.97 -7.08 7.20
N ARG A 143 -5.39 -6.94 5.93
CA ARG A 143 -6.14 -7.97 5.18
C ARG A 143 -5.26 -8.91 4.36
N ARG A 144 -3.92 -8.78 4.44
CA ARG A 144 -2.95 -9.59 3.66
C ARG A 144 -3.20 -9.55 2.12
N ASP A 145 -3.75 -8.44 1.61
CA ASP A 145 -4.01 -8.26 0.19
C ASP A 145 -2.75 -7.89 -0.61
N ALA A 146 -1.65 -7.58 0.08
CA ALA A 146 -0.38 -7.21 -0.51
C ALA A 146 0.78 -8.05 0.02
N ASP A 147 1.74 -8.35 -0.85
CA ASP A 147 3.00 -9.03 -0.52
C ASP A 147 4.01 -8.05 0.11
N ILE A 148 4.02 -6.83 -0.40
CA ILE A 148 4.92 -5.75 0.03
C ILE A 148 4.12 -4.48 0.27
N ALA A 149 4.44 -3.76 1.35
CA ALA A 149 3.92 -2.43 1.58
C ALA A 149 5.06 -1.42 1.75
N VAL A 150 4.89 -0.24 1.15
CA VAL A 150 5.80 0.89 1.34
C VAL A 150 5.02 2.02 1.98
N ARG A 151 5.40 2.41 3.20
CA ARG A 151 4.59 3.33 4.00
C ARG A 151 5.45 4.39 4.70
N ALA A 152 4.90 5.61 4.69
CA ALA A 152 5.39 6.71 5.51
C ALA A 152 4.78 6.60 6.91
N THR A 153 5.58 6.21 7.91
CA THR A 153 5.10 6.06 9.29
C THR A 153 6.24 6.14 10.29
N LYS A 154 5.98 6.71 11.45
CA LYS A 154 6.90 6.68 12.61
C LYS A 154 6.70 5.42 13.46
N ARG A 155 5.61 4.66 13.23
CA ARG A 155 5.25 3.47 14.02
C ARG A 155 4.80 2.36 13.06
N PRO A 156 5.73 1.59 12.49
CA PRO A 156 5.38 0.46 11.65
C PRO A 156 4.65 -0.61 12.48
N PRO A 157 3.70 -1.35 11.88
CA PRO A 157 2.99 -2.45 12.54
C PRO A 157 3.96 -3.53 13.01
N GLN A 158 3.87 -3.95 14.28
CA GLN A 158 4.80 -4.90 14.90
C GLN A 158 4.73 -6.33 14.31
N HIS A 159 3.59 -6.70 13.71
CA HIS A 159 3.40 -8.02 13.09
C HIS A 159 4.03 -8.16 11.70
N LEU A 160 4.59 -7.06 11.15
CA LEU A 160 5.26 -7.06 9.86
C LEU A 160 6.78 -7.05 10.04
N VAL A 161 7.47 -7.69 9.12
CA VAL A 161 8.92 -7.58 9.00
C VAL A 161 9.23 -6.41 8.07
N GLY A 162 10.15 -5.54 8.49
CA GLY A 162 10.41 -4.33 7.73
C GLY A 162 11.85 -3.90 7.70
N LYS A 163 12.16 -3.08 6.70
CA LYS A 163 13.40 -2.33 6.59
C LYS A 163 13.09 -0.85 6.64
N HIS A 164 13.73 -0.14 7.54
CA HIS A 164 13.75 1.32 7.53
C HIS A 164 14.58 1.78 6.33
N ILE A 165 13.98 2.62 5.48
CA ILE A 165 14.62 3.12 4.26
C ILE A 165 15.30 4.46 4.52
N GLY A 166 14.64 5.35 5.28
CA GLY A 166 15.17 6.65 5.63
C GLY A 166 14.09 7.70 5.87
N PRO A 167 14.50 8.93 6.21
CA PRO A 167 13.58 10.01 6.47
C PRO A 167 12.95 10.57 5.20
N ILE A 168 11.64 10.78 5.20
CA ILE A 168 10.95 11.56 4.18
C ILE A 168 11.04 13.03 4.57
N ARG A 169 11.90 13.77 3.88
CA ARG A 169 12.10 15.20 4.08
C ARG A 169 11.07 15.99 3.30
N VAL A 170 10.52 17.04 3.89
CA VAL A 170 9.47 17.89 3.32
C VAL A 170 9.92 19.34 3.31
N ALA A 171 9.56 20.08 2.27
CA ALA A 171 9.74 21.53 2.20
C ALA A 171 8.47 22.19 1.62
N LEU A 172 8.39 23.52 1.74
CA LEU A 172 7.36 24.32 1.11
C LEU A 172 7.81 24.72 -0.29
N TYR A 173 6.92 24.58 -1.25
CA TYR A 173 7.21 24.87 -2.66
C TYR A 173 6.21 25.83 -3.29
N ALA A 174 6.68 26.51 -4.33
CA ALA A 174 5.89 27.30 -5.28
C ALA A 174 6.32 27.00 -6.71
N ALA A 175 5.51 27.40 -7.68
CA ALA A 175 5.93 27.40 -9.09
C ALA A 175 7.09 28.35 -9.31
N LYS A 176 8.13 27.89 -10.00
CA LYS A 176 9.34 28.69 -10.29
C LYS A 176 9.04 29.95 -11.08
N LYS A 177 8.07 29.90 -11.98
CA LYS A 177 7.62 31.06 -12.79
C LYS A 177 6.41 31.80 -12.18
N GLY A 178 5.90 31.36 -11.01
CA GLY A 178 4.75 31.97 -10.34
C GLY A 178 5.07 33.29 -9.63
N PRO A 179 4.07 33.95 -9.04
CA PRO A 179 4.25 35.24 -8.35
C PRO A 179 4.92 35.08 -6.97
N ILE A 180 4.82 33.94 -6.34
CA ILE A 180 5.39 33.66 -5.02
C ILE A 180 6.82 33.17 -5.19
N LYS A 181 7.80 34.03 -4.78
CA LYS A 181 9.23 33.77 -4.96
C LYS A 181 10.00 33.52 -3.67
N ARG A 182 9.44 33.89 -2.53
CA ARG A 182 10.09 33.84 -1.24
C ARG A 182 9.10 33.49 -0.16
N PHE A 183 9.59 32.95 0.93
CA PHE A 183 8.79 32.56 2.07
C PHE A 183 8.08 33.76 2.73
N GLU A 184 8.69 34.96 2.71
CA GLU A 184 8.08 36.18 3.22
C GLU A 184 6.76 36.56 2.51
N HIS A 185 6.60 36.20 1.23
CA HIS A 185 5.32 36.38 0.54
C HIS A 185 4.21 35.49 1.15
N VAL A 186 4.57 34.29 1.59
CA VAL A 186 3.63 33.38 2.26
C VAL A 186 3.28 33.90 3.64
N GLN A 187 4.27 34.38 4.39
CA GLN A 187 4.08 34.99 5.71
C GLN A 187 3.20 36.26 5.65
N ALA A 188 3.32 37.03 4.57
CA ALA A 188 2.49 38.19 4.31
C ALA A 188 1.07 37.86 3.81
N GLY A 189 0.68 36.58 3.76
CA GLY A 189 -0.66 36.16 3.33
C GLY A 189 -0.95 36.35 1.85
N LYS A 190 0.08 36.46 0.99
CA LYS A 190 -0.06 36.69 -0.46
C LYS A 190 -0.18 35.40 -1.28
N ALA A 191 -0.15 34.24 -0.62
CA ALA A 191 -0.14 32.93 -1.28
C ALA A 191 -1.44 32.16 -0.99
N ASP A 192 -2.02 31.61 -2.06
CA ASP A 192 -3.04 30.59 -1.94
C ASP A 192 -2.42 29.26 -1.48
N TRP A 193 -3.11 28.55 -0.59
CA TRP A 193 -2.64 27.27 -0.10
C TRP A 193 -3.34 26.11 -0.80
N ILE A 194 -2.56 25.08 -1.10
CA ILE A 194 -3.01 23.79 -1.63
C ILE A 194 -2.67 22.73 -0.59
N ALA A 195 -3.66 22.04 -0.05
CA ALA A 195 -3.44 21.07 1.02
C ALA A 195 -4.52 19.97 1.08
N PRO A 196 -4.20 18.78 1.62
CA PRO A 196 -5.13 17.67 1.77
C PRO A 196 -5.86 17.68 3.11
N ASP A 197 -6.31 18.85 3.61
CA ASP A 197 -6.78 19.08 4.98
C ASP A 197 -7.81 18.08 5.49
N ASP A 198 -8.84 17.80 4.69
CA ASP A 198 -9.95 16.95 5.13
C ASP A 198 -9.69 15.46 4.86
N ALA A 199 -8.92 15.18 3.83
CA ALA A 199 -8.58 13.80 3.45
C ALA A 199 -7.45 13.22 4.31
N LEU A 200 -6.51 14.06 4.77
CA LEU A 200 -5.35 13.66 5.54
C LEU A 200 -5.12 14.62 6.74
N PRO A 201 -6.07 14.73 7.68
CA PRO A 201 -6.06 15.76 8.73
C PRO A 201 -4.83 15.69 9.64
N ASP A 202 -4.29 14.50 9.87
CA ASP A 202 -3.11 14.26 10.72
C ASP A 202 -1.79 14.20 9.94
N HIS A 203 -1.82 14.49 8.62
CA HIS A 203 -0.60 14.51 7.83
C HIS A 203 0.34 15.62 8.34
N PRO A 204 1.65 15.36 8.50
CA PRO A 204 2.60 16.33 9.04
C PRO A 204 2.55 17.71 8.36
N SER A 205 2.34 17.75 7.03
CA SER A 205 2.21 19.00 6.30
C SER A 205 0.96 19.81 6.68
N VAL A 206 -0.15 19.13 6.96
CA VAL A 206 -1.41 19.77 7.40
C VAL A 206 -1.27 20.29 8.82
N VAL A 207 -0.72 19.48 9.73
CA VAL A 207 -0.47 19.85 11.12
C VAL A 207 0.47 21.06 11.17
N TRP A 208 1.58 21.04 10.42
CA TRP A 208 2.54 22.15 10.34
C TRP A 208 1.87 23.42 9.83
N ARG A 209 1.14 23.36 8.70
CA ARG A 209 0.44 24.55 8.16
C ARG A 209 -0.54 25.13 9.16
N LYS A 210 -1.41 24.32 9.78
CA LYS A 210 -2.38 24.78 10.78
C LYS A 210 -1.71 25.44 11.97
N ARG A 211 -0.55 24.95 12.39
CA ARG A 211 0.24 25.50 13.52
C ARG A 211 0.87 26.84 13.17
N HIS A 212 1.52 26.96 12.02
CA HIS A 212 2.28 28.14 11.62
C HIS A 212 1.44 29.20 10.92
N PHE A 213 0.35 28.79 10.29
CA PHE A 213 -0.57 29.63 9.53
C PHE A 213 -2.04 29.34 9.88
N PRO A 214 -2.46 29.53 11.16
CA PRO A 214 -3.79 29.12 11.64
C PRO A 214 -4.95 29.82 10.95
N LYS A 215 -4.71 31.03 10.40
CA LYS A 215 -5.72 31.81 9.67
C LYS A 215 -5.74 31.53 8.16
N ALA A 216 -4.75 30.81 7.63
CA ALA A 216 -4.66 30.50 6.21
C ALA A 216 -5.45 29.22 5.91
N LEU A 217 -6.62 29.38 5.37
CA LEU A 217 -7.41 28.26 4.86
C LEU A 217 -6.92 27.88 3.46
N PRO A 218 -6.87 26.58 3.10
CA PRO A 218 -6.54 26.17 1.75
C PRO A 218 -7.60 26.63 0.76
N THR A 219 -7.16 27.31 -0.30
CA THR A 219 -7.99 27.64 -1.46
C THR A 219 -8.32 26.38 -2.25
N TYR A 220 -7.34 25.45 -2.35
CA TYR A 220 -7.52 24.16 -3.02
C TYR A 220 -7.35 23.02 -2.03
N ARG A 221 -8.40 22.19 -1.88
CA ARG A 221 -8.39 20.99 -1.04
C ARG A 221 -8.37 19.76 -1.93
N VAL A 222 -7.42 18.87 -1.67
CA VAL A 222 -7.17 17.66 -2.46
C VAL A 222 -7.06 16.45 -1.54
N ASN A 223 -7.00 15.25 -2.09
CA ASN A 223 -6.89 14.01 -1.31
C ASN A 223 -5.53 13.31 -1.44
N SER A 224 -4.56 13.99 -2.08
CA SER A 224 -3.26 13.43 -2.41
C SER A 224 -2.15 14.48 -2.37
N ILE A 225 -0.99 14.12 -1.82
CA ILE A 225 0.21 14.98 -1.81
C ILE A 225 0.79 15.12 -3.21
N LEU A 226 0.69 14.11 -4.05
CA LEU A 226 1.10 14.19 -5.45
C LEU A 226 0.28 15.27 -6.19
N THR A 227 -1.03 15.32 -5.96
CA THR A 227 -1.90 16.36 -6.52
C THR A 227 -1.55 17.74 -5.99
N VAL A 228 -1.17 17.88 -4.70
CA VAL A 228 -0.64 19.16 -4.18
C VAL A 228 0.54 19.64 -5.04
N MET A 229 1.52 18.76 -5.28
CA MET A 229 2.69 19.11 -6.09
C MET A 229 2.31 19.56 -7.51
N GLU A 230 1.44 18.82 -8.19
CA GLU A 230 1.04 19.14 -9.56
C GLU A 230 0.30 20.50 -9.66
N LEU A 231 -0.60 20.79 -8.72
CA LEU A 231 -1.29 22.08 -8.68
C LEU A 231 -0.34 23.24 -8.34
N VAL A 232 0.66 23.01 -7.47
CA VAL A 232 1.73 23.98 -7.21
C VAL A 232 2.53 24.24 -8.47
N ALA A 233 2.89 23.20 -9.23
CA ALA A 233 3.65 23.33 -10.48
C ALA A 233 2.91 24.16 -11.53
N LEU A 234 1.57 24.07 -11.57
CA LEU A 234 0.71 24.92 -12.41
C LEU A 234 0.62 26.37 -11.94
N GLY A 235 1.19 26.72 -10.78
CA GLY A 235 1.18 28.09 -10.26
C GLY A 235 -0.09 28.47 -9.50
N LEU A 236 -0.93 27.52 -9.11
CA LEU A 236 -2.20 27.78 -8.41
C LEU A 236 -2.01 28.16 -6.94
N GLY A 237 -0.79 28.04 -6.39
CA GLY A 237 -0.51 28.40 -5.02
C GLY A 237 0.79 27.79 -4.50
N VAL A 238 0.85 27.60 -3.17
CA VAL A 238 1.97 26.97 -2.47
C VAL A 238 1.52 25.71 -1.77
N GLY A 239 2.42 24.76 -1.60
CA GLY A 239 2.12 23.49 -0.95
C GLY A 239 3.35 22.83 -0.33
N LEU A 240 3.10 21.96 0.65
CA LEU A 240 4.10 21.17 1.35
C LEU A 240 4.10 19.76 0.79
N PHE A 241 5.25 19.30 0.31
CA PHE A 241 5.40 17.93 -0.18
C PHE A 241 6.84 17.44 -0.07
N PRO A 242 7.08 16.11 -0.20
CA PRO A 242 8.41 15.52 -0.09
C PRO A 242 9.41 16.06 -1.11
N VAL A 243 10.64 16.24 -0.65
CA VAL A 243 11.76 16.73 -1.46
C VAL A 243 12.03 15.81 -2.67
N PHE A 244 11.90 14.49 -2.50
CA PHE A 244 12.12 13.53 -3.57
C PHE A 244 11.15 13.70 -4.77
N LEU A 245 9.95 14.27 -4.55
CA LEU A 245 9.02 14.58 -5.63
C LEU A 245 9.45 15.80 -6.46
N ALA A 246 10.11 16.77 -5.81
CA ALA A 246 10.61 17.95 -6.48
C ALA A 246 11.96 17.70 -7.18
N GLN A 247 12.60 16.56 -6.88
CA GLN A 247 13.91 16.22 -7.42
C GLN A 247 13.83 16.04 -8.94
N GLY A 248 14.65 16.81 -9.67
CA GLY A 248 14.60 16.84 -11.14
C GLY A 248 13.51 17.71 -11.76
N ARG A 249 12.61 18.31 -10.96
CA ARG A 249 11.59 19.26 -11.44
C ARG A 249 12.20 20.66 -11.62
N THR A 250 12.12 21.18 -12.83
CA THR A 250 12.64 22.51 -13.18
C THR A 250 11.60 23.64 -13.05
N ASP A 251 10.35 23.26 -12.88
CA ASP A 251 9.17 24.13 -12.77
C ASP A 251 8.81 24.48 -11.31
N LEU A 252 9.45 23.83 -10.34
CA LEU A 252 9.26 24.05 -8.92
C LEU A 252 10.42 24.80 -8.27
N ALA A 253 10.15 25.57 -7.22
CA ALA A 253 11.13 26.23 -6.39
C ALA A 253 10.81 26.02 -4.91
N ALA A 254 11.79 25.58 -4.12
CA ALA A 254 11.66 25.52 -2.68
C ALA A 254 11.65 26.91 -2.08
N LEU A 255 10.69 27.19 -1.21
CA LEU A 255 10.57 28.46 -0.49
C LEU A 255 11.19 28.37 0.92
N THR A 256 11.41 27.15 1.43
CA THR A 256 12.01 26.89 2.73
C THR A 256 13.12 25.85 2.62
N PRO A 257 14.05 25.79 3.56
CA PRO A 257 14.82 24.58 3.81
C PRO A 257 13.89 23.39 4.15
N VAL A 258 14.48 22.22 4.33
CA VAL A 258 13.75 21.06 4.88
C VAL A 258 13.14 21.42 6.24
N LEU A 259 11.88 21.05 6.43
CA LEU A 259 11.11 21.29 7.65
C LEU A 259 11.14 20.04 8.51
N ASP A 260 11.97 20.00 9.52
CA ASP A 260 12.15 18.83 10.40
C ASP A 260 10.85 18.42 11.11
N GLU A 261 9.99 19.38 11.43
CA GLU A 261 8.67 19.14 12.03
C GLU A 261 7.74 18.31 11.12
N CYS A 262 7.96 18.37 9.79
CA CYS A 262 7.18 17.61 8.79
C CYS A 262 7.78 16.26 8.46
N GLN A 263 8.94 15.93 8.99
CA GLN A 263 9.63 14.68 8.68
C GLN A 263 8.86 13.47 9.20
N THR A 264 8.81 12.44 8.38
CA THR A 264 8.34 11.10 8.72
C THR A 264 9.32 10.06 8.20
N GLU A 265 9.08 8.78 8.49
CA GLU A 265 10.02 7.71 8.16
C GLU A 265 9.42 6.79 7.08
N LEU A 266 10.22 6.45 6.07
CA LEU A 266 9.83 5.50 5.03
C LEU A 266 10.21 4.09 5.45
N TRP A 267 9.22 3.21 5.42
CA TRP A 267 9.38 1.79 5.71
C TRP A 267 8.96 0.93 4.53
N LEU A 268 9.78 -0.06 4.26
CA LEU A 268 9.48 -1.17 3.36
C LEU A 268 9.11 -2.38 4.22
N LEU A 269 7.88 -2.87 4.07
CA LEU A 269 7.27 -3.87 4.96
C LEU A 269 6.79 -5.08 4.17
N THR A 270 6.87 -6.26 4.78
CA THR A 270 6.32 -7.50 4.23
C THR A 270 5.85 -8.42 5.36
N HIS A 271 5.01 -9.39 5.04
CA HIS A 271 4.63 -10.43 5.99
C HIS A 271 5.80 -11.40 6.24
N PRO A 272 5.99 -11.88 7.49
CA PRO A 272 7.03 -12.88 7.78
C PRO A 272 6.98 -14.09 6.85
N GLU A 273 5.77 -14.56 6.51
CA GLU A 273 5.55 -15.71 5.63
C GLU A 273 5.84 -15.39 4.16
N SER A 274 5.47 -14.20 3.67
CA SER A 274 5.66 -13.79 2.28
C SER A 274 7.12 -13.49 1.95
N ARG A 275 7.94 -13.09 2.94
CA ARG A 275 9.34 -12.70 2.72
C ARG A 275 10.20 -13.80 2.12
N HIS A 276 9.81 -15.08 2.31
CA HIS A 276 10.54 -16.24 1.82
C HIS A 276 10.19 -16.60 0.37
N LEU A 277 9.10 -16.06 -0.17
CA LEU A 277 8.75 -16.23 -1.57
C LEU A 277 9.78 -15.53 -2.43
N ARG A 278 10.41 -16.27 -3.36
CA ARG A 278 11.52 -15.75 -4.18
C ARG A 278 11.17 -14.46 -4.91
N ARG A 279 9.97 -14.38 -5.52
CA ARG A 279 9.48 -13.15 -6.16
C ARG A 279 9.42 -11.96 -5.20
N VAL A 280 8.94 -12.20 -3.98
CA VAL A 280 8.80 -11.15 -2.95
C VAL A 280 10.18 -10.71 -2.45
N SER A 281 11.06 -11.67 -2.09
CA SER A 281 12.40 -11.35 -1.60
C SER A 281 13.24 -10.60 -2.65
N THR A 282 13.11 -10.96 -3.94
CA THR A 282 13.80 -10.26 -5.04
C THR A 282 13.32 -8.82 -5.17
N VAL A 283 12.01 -8.59 -5.22
CA VAL A 283 11.44 -7.24 -5.31
C VAL A 283 11.75 -6.42 -4.05
N PHE A 284 11.59 -7.01 -2.88
CA PHE A 284 11.91 -6.38 -1.60
C PHE A 284 13.39 -5.96 -1.52
N GLY A 285 14.30 -6.86 -1.88
CA GLY A 285 15.74 -6.59 -1.91
C GLY A 285 16.09 -5.45 -2.86
N HIS A 286 15.55 -5.46 -4.08
CA HIS A 286 15.78 -4.41 -5.07
C HIS A 286 15.24 -3.04 -4.60
N LEU A 287 13.98 -2.99 -4.15
CA LEU A 287 13.37 -1.76 -3.63
C LEU A 287 14.17 -1.20 -2.44
N SER A 288 14.63 -2.09 -1.55
CA SER A 288 15.41 -1.69 -0.36
C SER A 288 16.76 -1.04 -0.68
N LEU A 289 17.30 -1.31 -1.87
CA LEU A 289 18.56 -0.71 -2.35
C LEU A 289 18.33 0.57 -3.14
N ARG A 290 17.24 0.60 -3.93
CA ARG A 290 16.98 1.71 -4.87
C ARG A 290 16.20 2.88 -4.28
N MET A 291 15.40 2.65 -3.25
CA MET A 291 14.63 3.70 -2.59
C MET A 291 15.40 4.43 -1.47
N ALA A 292 16.75 4.28 -1.37
CA ALA A 292 17.52 4.98 -0.36
C ALA A 292 17.28 6.50 -0.47
N LEU A 293 16.71 7.09 0.59
CA LEU A 293 16.51 8.53 0.73
C LEU A 293 17.79 9.12 1.33
N ALA A 294 18.49 9.94 0.55
CA ALA A 294 19.70 10.64 0.96
C ALA A 294 19.42 11.79 1.94
#